data_db7ca472fc00fa1d564b81335cd09787
#
_entry.id   db7ca472fc00fa1d564b81335cd09787
#
_cell.length_a   1.000
_cell.length_b   1.000
_cell.length_c   1.000
_cell.angle_alpha   90.00
_cell.angle_beta   90.00
_cell.angle_gamma   90.00
#
_symmetry.space_group_name_H-M   'P 1'
#
loop_
_entity.id
_entity.type
_entity.pdbx_description
1 polymer ?
#
loop_
_entity_poly.entity_id
_entity_poly.type
_entity_poly.pdbx_seq_one_letter_code
_entity_poly.pdbx_strand_id
1 'polypeptide(L)'
;MTKNHFLGFTIPLIIVGFIIPGIADLGKSAGKLLGVTTLIAYCSTVIAGCLAFFTNHALLSHIISPDMARDLANPEKGLLHPFFTIDMPPLMGVMSALLIAFILGIGIAVCQDDLLRKGSHEFQRIIEKLIASIIIPLLPLHICGIFANMTHAGQVAAIMSVFAKVFLVIICLHIVILVVQYTLAGSAAGGNPIKLLKGMLPAYMTAIGTQSSAATIPVTLASTKKNGVAAGIADFVIPLCATIHLSGSTITLTSCTMAVMLLNGRPIEFSNMFGFILMLGVTMVAAPGVPGGAVMAALGILQSMMGFTADQQALMIALYLAQDSFGTACNVTGDGAIAILVNKIAGNKLVPLKEVSFETEGEA
;
A
#
# COMPACT_ATOMS: atom_id res chain seq x y z
N MET A 1 -25.77 -0.41 -5.06
CA MET A 1 -25.53 0.80 -5.85
C MET A 1 -25.53 2.12 -5.06
N THR A 2 -26.35 2.32 -4.05
CA THR A 2 -26.26 3.46 -3.11
C THR A 2 -24.88 3.65 -2.49
N LYS A 3 -24.07 2.58 -2.42
CA LYS A 3 -22.71 2.61 -1.85
C LYS A 3 -21.66 3.24 -2.74
N ASN A 4 -21.81 3.21 -4.07
CA ASN A 4 -20.85 3.85 -4.96
C ASN A 4 -20.88 5.38 -4.77
N HIS A 5 -22.05 5.94 -4.53
CA HIS A 5 -22.22 7.35 -4.20
C HIS A 5 -21.65 7.68 -2.81
N PHE A 6 -21.87 6.80 -1.81
CA PHE A 6 -21.30 6.98 -0.48
C PHE A 6 -19.77 6.86 -0.47
N LEU A 7 -19.20 5.90 -1.19
CA LEU A 7 -17.76 5.78 -1.34
C LEU A 7 -17.18 7.02 -2.06
N GLY A 8 -17.79 7.44 -3.17
CA GLY A 8 -17.40 8.66 -3.88
C GLY A 8 -17.44 9.91 -3.00
N PHE A 9 -18.46 10.04 -2.14
CA PHE A 9 -18.56 11.12 -1.16
C PHE A 9 -17.41 11.07 -0.12
N THR A 10 -17.01 9.88 0.33
CA THR A 10 -16.01 9.73 1.39
C THR A 10 -14.57 9.84 0.88
N ILE A 11 -14.27 9.59 -0.40
CA ILE A 11 -12.90 9.64 -0.95
C ILE A 11 -12.18 10.95 -0.65
N PRO A 12 -12.74 12.15 -0.90
CA PRO A 12 -12.06 13.41 -0.57
C PRO A 12 -11.78 13.56 0.93
N LEU A 13 -12.68 13.08 1.77
CA LEU A 13 -12.50 13.12 3.23
C LEU A 13 -11.37 12.20 3.68
N ILE A 14 -11.27 11.02 3.06
CA ILE A 14 -10.17 10.06 3.29
C ILE A 14 -8.84 10.71 2.90
N ILE A 15 -8.75 11.33 1.72
CA ILE A 15 -7.55 12.01 1.24
C ILE A 15 -7.11 13.09 2.24
N VAL A 16 -8.00 13.98 2.61
CA VAL A 16 -7.71 15.06 3.56
C VAL A 16 -7.33 14.51 4.93
N GLY A 17 -8.09 13.52 5.43
CA GLY A 17 -7.91 12.94 6.76
C GLY A 17 -6.58 12.20 6.94
N PHE A 18 -6.02 11.61 5.89
CA PHE A 18 -4.76 10.87 5.99
C PHE A 18 -3.55 11.65 5.51
N ILE A 19 -3.67 12.39 4.41
CA ILE A 19 -2.52 13.08 3.81
C ILE A 19 -2.06 14.26 4.66
N ILE A 20 -2.99 15.03 5.26
CA ILE A 20 -2.61 16.18 6.10
C ILE A 20 -1.72 15.76 7.27
N PRO A 21 -2.14 14.86 8.18
CA PRO A 21 -1.30 14.48 9.32
C PRO A 21 -0.04 13.75 8.87
N GLY A 22 -0.12 12.90 7.81
CA GLY A 22 1.04 12.22 7.26
C GLY A 22 2.16 13.18 6.84
N ILE A 23 1.83 14.25 6.10
CA ILE A 23 2.80 15.29 5.70
C ILE A 23 3.22 16.16 6.89
N ALA A 24 2.27 16.56 7.75
CA ALA A 24 2.55 17.37 8.92
C ALA A 24 3.53 16.72 9.89
N ASP A 25 3.49 15.39 10.03
CA ASP A 25 4.38 14.64 10.89
C ASP A 25 5.80 14.52 10.34
N LEU A 26 5.97 14.45 9.03
CA LEU A 26 7.29 14.48 8.40
C LEU A 26 8.07 15.76 8.74
N GLY A 27 7.41 16.90 8.93
CA GLY A 27 8.06 18.17 9.24
C GLY A 27 8.61 18.30 10.67
N LYS A 28 8.04 17.60 11.66
CA LYS A 28 8.43 17.76 13.09
C LYS A 28 9.76 17.13 13.48
N SER A 29 10.16 16.07 12.81
CA SER A 29 11.40 15.33 13.11
C SER A 29 12.52 15.71 12.15
N ALA A 30 12.50 16.91 11.59
CA ALA A 30 13.30 17.41 10.46
C ALA A 30 14.82 17.37 10.66
N GLY A 31 15.33 16.22 11.10
CA GLY A 31 16.74 15.90 11.03
C GLY A 31 17.08 15.23 9.70
N LYS A 32 18.36 15.23 9.35
CA LYS A 32 18.93 14.54 8.19
C LYS A 32 18.46 13.08 8.08
N LEU A 33 18.27 12.42 9.23
CA LEU A 33 17.86 11.01 9.30
C LEU A 33 16.42 10.80 8.77
N LEU A 34 15.48 11.68 9.10
CA LEU A 34 14.11 11.63 8.59
C LEU A 34 14.09 11.81 7.08
N GLY A 35 14.77 12.85 6.57
CA GLY A 35 14.82 13.12 5.13
C GLY A 35 15.42 11.96 4.35
N VAL A 36 16.51 11.36 4.85
CA VAL A 36 17.16 10.19 4.24
C VAL A 36 16.23 8.98 4.26
N THR A 37 15.60 8.67 5.39
CA THR A 37 14.68 7.52 5.52
C THR A 37 13.48 7.67 4.59
N THR A 38 12.86 8.84 4.57
CA THR A 38 11.71 9.12 3.69
C THR A 38 12.08 9.03 2.22
N LEU A 39 13.24 9.56 1.83
CA LEU A 39 13.71 9.48 0.44
C LEU A 39 13.96 8.02 0.02
N ILE A 40 14.63 7.23 0.86
CA ILE A 40 14.90 5.81 0.57
C ILE A 40 13.58 5.04 0.49
N ALA A 41 12.65 5.25 1.42
CA ALA A 41 11.34 4.61 1.45
C ALA A 41 10.52 4.95 0.18
N TYR A 42 10.48 6.23 -0.20
CA TYR A 42 9.81 6.69 -1.41
C TYR A 42 10.43 6.09 -2.67
N CYS A 43 11.75 6.16 -2.82
CA CYS A 43 12.46 5.58 -3.97
C CYS A 43 12.22 4.07 -4.06
N SER A 44 12.27 3.36 -2.94
CA SER A 44 11.99 1.92 -2.87
C SER A 44 10.57 1.60 -3.32
N THR A 45 9.59 2.38 -2.88
CA THR A 45 8.17 2.24 -3.28
C THR A 45 7.98 2.50 -4.79
N VAL A 46 8.60 3.55 -5.34
CA VAL A 46 8.54 3.85 -6.78
C VAL A 46 9.22 2.77 -7.61
N ILE A 47 10.41 2.29 -7.18
CA ILE A 47 11.12 1.18 -7.86
C ILE A 47 10.24 -0.08 -7.86
N ALA A 48 9.55 -0.39 -6.76
CA ALA A 48 8.62 -1.51 -6.68
C ALA A 48 7.45 -1.37 -7.67
N GLY A 49 6.89 -0.17 -7.81
CA GLY A 49 5.85 0.13 -8.80
C GLY A 49 6.36 0.00 -10.24
N CYS A 50 7.57 0.49 -10.54
CA CYS A 50 8.20 0.34 -11.85
C CYS A 50 8.49 -1.13 -12.17
N LEU A 51 9.00 -1.89 -11.20
CA LEU A 51 9.22 -3.33 -11.35
C LEU A 51 7.91 -4.05 -11.69
N ALA A 52 6.83 -3.72 -10.98
CA ALA A 52 5.50 -4.25 -11.27
C ALA A 52 5.03 -3.87 -12.68
N PHE A 53 5.22 -2.61 -13.08
CA PHE A 53 4.86 -2.15 -14.43
C PHE A 53 5.59 -2.95 -15.51
N PHE A 54 6.92 -2.98 -15.50
CA PHE A 54 7.69 -3.63 -16.55
C PHE A 54 7.42 -5.14 -16.63
N THR A 55 7.32 -5.81 -15.47
CA THR A 55 7.00 -7.24 -15.44
C THR A 55 5.60 -7.51 -15.96
N ASN A 56 4.60 -6.77 -15.52
CA ASN A 56 3.23 -6.95 -15.98
C ASN A 56 3.07 -6.56 -17.45
N HIS A 57 3.76 -5.52 -17.93
CA HIS A 57 3.74 -5.15 -19.35
C HIS A 57 4.27 -6.27 -20.24
N ALA A 58 5.31 -6.97 -19.79
CA ALA A 58 5.86 -8.12 -20.49
C ALA A 58 4.98 -9.38 -20.40
N LEU A 59 4.35 -9.63 -19.24
CA LEU A 59 3.64 -10.89 -18.98
C LEU A 59 2.13 -10.82 -19.29
N LEU A 60 1.46 -9.71 -19.04
CA LEU A 60 0.00 -9.63 -19.14
C LEU A 60 -0.49 -9.81 -20.58
N SER A 61 0.29 -9.41 -21.58
CA SER A 61 -0.01 -9.67 -23.00
C SER A 61 -0.08 -11.17 -23.34
N HIS A 62 0.62 -12.01 -22.57
CA HIS A 62 0.58 -13.47 -22.70
C HIS A 62 -0.49 -14.12 -21.82
N ILE A 63 -0.95 -13.43 -20.78
CA ILE A 63 -1.95 -13.93 -19.81
C ILE A 63 -3.36 -13.59 -20.26
N ILE A 64 -3.55 -12.40 -20.82
CA ILE A 64 -4.83 -11.87 -21.28
C ILE A 64 -4.83 -11.91 -22.80
N SER A 65 -5.59 -12.88 -23.37
CA SER A 65 -5.74 -12.93 -24.83
C SER A 65 -6.61 -11.79 -25.35
N PRO A 66 -6.35 -11.30 -26.57
CA PRO A 66 -7.19 -10.26 -27.19
C PRO A 66 -8.67 -10.62 -27.29
N ASP A 67 -8.99 -11.92 -27.43
CA ASP A 67 -10.35 -12.40 -27.48
C ASP A 67 -11.04 -12.35 -26.11
N MET A 68 -10.34 -12.67 -25.02
CA MET A 68 -10.85 -12.45 -23.65
C MET A 68 -11.10 -10.97 -23.37
N ALA A 69 -10.24 -10.09 -23.86
CA ALA A 69 -10.43 -8.64 -23.72
C ALA A 69 -11.61 -8.14 -24.55
N ARG A 70 -11.90 -8.74 -25.72
CA ARG A 70 -13.06 -8.40 -26.55
C ARG A 70 -14.38 -8.87 -25.95
N ASP A 71 -14.40 -10.08 -25.40
CA ASP A 71 -15.60 -10.63 -24.72
C ASP A 71 -15.91 -9.87 -23.43
N LEU A 72 -14.88 -9.28 -22.80
CA LEU A 72 -14.98 -8.46 -21.60
C LEU A 72 -14.97 -6.95 -21.88
N ALA A 73 -14.81 -6.53 -23.15
CA ALA A 73 -14.59 -5.13 -23.57
C ALA A 73 -15.71 -4.14 -23.18
N ASN A 74 -16.83 -4.63 -22.66
CA ASN A 74 -17.88 -3.83 -22.03
C ASN A 74 -18.56 -4.60 -20.89
N PRO A 75 -17.83 -4.90 -19.78
CA PRO A 75 -18.46 -5.59 -18.64
C PRO A 75 -19.68 -4.83 -18.12
N GLU A 76 -19.68 -3.51 -18.21
CA GLU A 76 -20.77 -2.65 -17.74
C GLU A 76 -22.05 -2.75 -18.59
N LYS A 77 -21.97 -3.11 -19.88
CA LYS A 77 -23.16 -3.24 -20.75
C LYS A 77 -24.08 -4.42 -20.42
N GLY A 78 -23.53 -5.46 -19.80
CA GLY A 78 -24.28 -6.64 -19.36
C GLY A 78 -24.82 -6.53 -17.94
N LEU A 79 -24.49 -5.46 -17.22
CA LEU A 79 -24.86 -5.31 -15.82
C LEU A 79 -26.31 -4.83 -15.67
N LEU A 80 -27.01 -5.33 -14.65
CA LEU A 80 -28.34 -4.87 -14.28
C LEU A 80 -28.31 -3.43 -13.77
N HIS A 81 -29.28 -2.64 -14.22
CA HIS A 81 -29.45 -1.28 -13.70
C HIS A 81 -30.05 -1.28 -12.29
N PRO A 82 -29.70 -0.30 -11.43
CA PRO A 82 -30.28 -0.18 -10.10
C PRO A 82 -31.76 0.19 -10.16
N PHE A 83 -32.53 -0.30 -9.18
CA PHE A 83 -33.94 0.10 -9.03
C PHE A 83 -34.08 1.58 -8.62
N PHE A 84 -33.14 2.11 -7.88
CA PHE A 84 -33.07 3.52 -7.46
C PHE A 84 -31.63 3.93 -7.19
N THR A 85 -31.35 5.21 -7.31
CA THR A 85 -30.06 5.83 -6.95
C THR A 85 -30.29 6.91 -5.90
N ILE A 86 -29.40 6.97 -4.89
CA ILE A 86 -29.34 8.10 -3.99
C ILE A 86 -28.11 8.91 -4.39
N ASP A 87 -28.33 10.12 -4.86
CA ASP A 87 -27.23 10.99 -5.27
C ASP A 87 -26.54 11.58 -4.05
N MET A 88 -25.24 11.33 -3.94
CA MET A 88 -24.38 11.86 -2.88
C MET A 88 -23.13 12.45 -3.54
N PRO A 89 -23.22 13.67 -4.04
CA PRO A 89 -22.07 14.31 -4.68
C PRO A 89 -20.94 14.48 -3.67
N PRO A 90 -19.67 14.29 -4.06
CA PRO A 90 -18.53 14.51 -3.19
C PRO A 90 -18.43 15.98 -2.78
N LEU A 91 -17.98 16.25 -1.56
CA LEU A 91 -17.82 17.61 -1.04
C LEU A 91 -16.86 18.45 -1.91
N MET A 92 -15.85 17.81 -2.49
CA MET A 92 -14.90 18.41 -3.42
C MET A 92 -14.33 17.36 -4.37
N GLY A 93 -13.78 17.79 -5.49
CA GLY A 93 -13.06 16.89 -6.40
C GLY A 93 -11.78 16.33 -5.77
N VAL A 94 -11.36 15.14 -6.21
CA VAL A 94 -10.17 14.42 -5.70
C VAL A 94 -8.90 15.27 -5.80
N MET A 95 -8.69 15.95 -6.93
CA MET A 95 -7.52 16.81 -7.12
C MET A 95 -7.53 18.02 -6.17
N SER A 96 -8.70 18.59 -5.90
CA SER A 96 -8.86 19.66 -4.92
C SER A 96 -8.54 19.16 -3.51
N ALA A 97 -9.01 17.97 -3.15
CA ALA A 97 -8.70 17.35 -1.86
C ALA A 97 -7.18 17.10 -1.70
N LEU A 98 -6.51 16.60 -2.74
CA LEU A 98 -5.06 16.41 -2.75
C LEU A 98 -4.32 17.73 -2.57
N LEU A 99 -4.66 18.78 -3.33
CA LEU A 99 -4.02 20.09 -3.22
C LEU A 99 -4.22 20.69 -1.84
N ILE A 100 -5.43 20.64 -1.29
CA ILE A 100 -5.72 21.12 0.07
C ILE A 100 -4.89 20.32 1.08
N ALA A 101 -4.81 19.01 0.93
CA ALA A 101 -4.06 18.16 1.84
C ALA A 101 -2.56 18.49 1.82
N PHE A 102 -1.98 18.72 0.65
CA PHE A 102 -0.57 19.16 0.53
C PHE A 102 -0.34 20.55 1.14
N ILE A 103 -1.19 21.53 0.81
CA ILE A 103 -1.05 22.90 1.32
C ILE A 103 -1.14 22.91 2.86
N LEU A 104 -2.16 22.25 3.42
CA LEU A 104 -2.34 22.20 4.87
C LEU A 104 -1.27 21.35 5.56
N GLY A 105 -0.92 20.19 5.02
CA GLY A 105 0.12 19.33 5.58
C GLY A 105 1.48 20.02 5.64
N ILE A 106 1.91 20.65 4.55
CA ILE A 106 3.16 21.45 4.51
C ILE A 106 3.04 22.68 5.41
N GLY A 107 1.90 23.39 5.38
CA GLY A 107 1.66 24.55 6.24
C GLY A 107 1.81 24.21 7.72
N ILE A 108 1.18 23.14 8.20
CA ILE A 108 1.28 22.65 9.59
C ILE A 108 2.72 22.24 9.93
N ALA A 109 3.42 21.58 8.99
CA ALA A 109 4.82 21.20 9.18
C ALA A 109 5.73 22.42 9.40
N VAL A 110 5.48 23.52 8.66
CA VAL A 110 6.31 24.74 8.69
C VAL A 110 5.92 25.66 9.85
N CYS A 111 4.60 25.88 10.09
CA CYS A 111 4.13 26.83 11.10
C CYS A 111 4.36 26.36 12.55
N GLN A 112 4.71 25.10 12.76
CA GLN A 112 5.01 24.52 14.09
C GLN A 112 3.88 24.69 15.13
N ASP A 113 2.64 24.91 14.68
CA ASP A 113 1.47 25.06 15.55
C ASP A 113 0.89 23.66 15.89
N ASP A 114 0.78 23.39 17.17
CA ASP A 114 0.26 22.11 17.65
C ASP A 114 -1.26 21.97 17.54
N LEU A 115 -2.01 23.07 17.45
CA LEU A 115 -3.48 23.04 17.42
C LEU A 115 -3.99 22.38 16.12
N LEU A 116 -3.56 22.88 14.97
CA LEU A 116 -3.95 22.32 13.67
C LEU A 116 -3.44 20.90 13.48
N ARG A 117 -2.25 20.60 14.01
CA ARG A 117 -1.71 19.24 13.98
C ARG A 117 -2.57 18.27 14.78
N LYS A 118 -2.91 18.60 16.04
CA LYS A 118 -3.81 17.80 16.86
C LYS A 118 -5.18 17.64 16.20
N GLY A 119 -5.72 18.74 15.63
CA GLY A 119 -6.98 18.72 14.91
C GLY A 119 -6.94 17.77 13.69
N SER A 120 -5.86 17.75 12.93
CA SER A 120 -5.70 16.83 11.78
C SER A 120 -5.64 15.35 12.22
N HIS A 121 -4.98 15.06 13.33
CA HIS A 121 -4.97 13.69 13.89
C HIS A 121 -6.34 13.27 14.43
N GLU A 122 -7.09 14.16 15.09
CA GLU A 122 -8.44 13.84 15.53
C GLU A 122 -9.37 13.60 14.33
N PHE A 123 -9.23 14.39 13.26
CA PHE A 123 -9.96 14.17 12.02
C PHE A 123 -9.59 12.82 11.38
N GLN A 124 -8.29 12.48 11.33
CA GLN A 124 -7.83 11.16 10.90
C GLN A 124 -8.52 10.02 11.66
N ARG A 125 -8.59 10.11 13.00
CA ARG A 125 -9.27 9.11 13.84
C ARG A 125 -10.76 8.97 13.53
N ILE A 126 -11.43 10.08 13.21
CA ILE A 126 -12.84 10.05 12.77
C ILE A 126 -12.96 9.28 11.46
N ILE A 127 -12.09 9.55 10.49
CA ILE A 127 -12.09 8.86 9.20
C ILE A 127 -11.73 7.38 9.34
N GLU A 128 -10.75 7.03 10.20
CA GLU A 128 -10.42 5.63 10.52
C GLU A 128 -11.63 4.89 11.10
N LYS A 129 -12.37 5.50 12.03
CA LYS A 129 -13.61 4.92 12.57
C LYS A 129 -14.69 4.78 11.51
N LEU A 130 -14.86 5.76 10.64
CA LEU A 130 -15.79 5.70 9.50
C LEU A 130 -15.49 4.50 8.61
N ILE A 131 -14.21 4.32 8.25
CA ILE A 131 -13.74 3.21 7.42
C ILE A 131 -14.00 1.88 8.14
N ALA A 132 -13.54 1.74 9.38
CA ALA A 132 -13.61 0.50 10.15
C ALA A 132 -15.05 0.10 10.49
N SER A 133 -15.91 1.06 10.84
CA SER A 133 -17.26 0.78 11.35
C SER A 133 -18.34 0.77 10.27
N ILE A 134 -18.12 1.41 9.13
CA ILE A 134 -19.12 1.54 8.05
C ILE A 134 -18.61 0.95 6.74
N ILE A 135 -17.46 1.42 6.22
CA ILE A 135 -16.99 1.01 4.90
C ILE A 135 -16.63 -0.47 4.90
N ILE A 136 -15.72 -0.89 5.78
CA ILE A 136 -15.23 -2.28 5.84
C ILE A 136 -16.36 -3.29 6.09
N PRO A 137 -17.26 -3.13 7.09
CA PRO A 137 -18.34 -4.10 7.33
C PRO A 137 -19.35 -4.20 6.17
N LEU A 138 -19.57 -3.11 5.47
CA LEU A 138 -20.47 -3.10 4.32
C LEU A 138 -19.79 -3.58 3.02
N LEU A 139 -18.49 -3.67 2.97
CA LEU A 139 -17.72 -4.03 1.78
C LEU A 139 -18.04 -5.45 1.26
N PRO A 140 -18.13 -6.51 2.10
CA PRO A 140 -18.47 -7.85 1.62
C PRO A 140 -19.82 -7.91 0.90
N LEU A 141 -20.83 -7.17 1.37
CA LEU A 141 -22.13 -7.10 0.70
C LEU A 141 -22.03 -6.40 -0.66
N HIS A 142 -21.24 -5.35 -0.74
CA HIS A 142 -21.00 -4.62 -1.99
C HIS A 142 -20.25 -5.49 -3.02
N ILE A 143 -19.17 -6.14 -2.58
CA ILE A 143 -18.39 -7.06 -3.41
C ILE A 143 -19.27 -8.23 -3.88
N CYS A 144 -20.06 -8.83 -2.98
CA CYS A 144 -21.01 -9.88 -3.33
C CYS A 144 -22.00 -9.41 -4.42
N GLY A 145 -22.54 -8.20 -4.29
CA GLY A 145 -23.43 -7.62 -5.29
C GLY A 145 -22.77 -7.43 -6.66
N ILE A 146 -21.50 -6.97 -6.70
CA ILE A 146 -20.73 -6.83 -7.93
C ILE A 146 -20.51 -8.18 -8.59
N PHE A 147 -20.01 -9.18 -7.83
CA PHE A 147 -19.78 -10.52 -8.37
C PHE A 147 -21.07 -11.23 -8.79
N ALA A 148 -22.17 -11.05 -8.07
CA ALA A 148 -23.48 -11.55 -8.48
C ALA A 148 -23.91 -10.95 -9.83
N ASN A 149 -23.72 -9.63 -10.00
CA ASN A 149 -24.03 -8.94 -11.26
C ASN A 149 -23.12 -9.39 -12.42
N MET A 150 -21.80 -9.54 -12.16
CA MET A 150 -20.84 -10.10 -13.10
C MET A 150 -21.16 -11.57 -13.46
N THR A 151 -21.67 -12.35 -12.49
CA THR A 151 -22.13 -13.73 -12.73
C THR A 151 -23.35 -13.75 -13.67
N HIS A 152 -24.29 -12.84 -13.46
CA HIS A 152 -25.43 -12.67 -14.36
C HIS A 152 -24.99 -12.31 -15.78
N ALA A 153 -23.96 -11.50 -15.93
CA ALA A 153 -23.34 -11.17 -17.21
C ALA A 153 -22.44 -12.28 -17.80
N GLY A 154 -22.28 -13.42 -17.11
CA GLY A 154 -21.46 -14.56 -17.56
C GLY A 154 -19.94 -14.36 -17.51
N GLN A 155 -19.46 -13.33 -16.82
CA GLN A 155 -18.06 -12.86 -16.91
C GLN A 155 -17.16 -13.36 -15.78
N VAL A 156 -17.72 -13.88 -14.67
CA VAL A 156 -16.97 -14.19 -13.46
C VAL A 156 -15.84 -15.19 -13.68
N ALA A 157 -16.10 -16.30 -14.41
CA ALA A 157 -15.08 -17.34 -14.61
C ALA A 157 -13.84 -16.80 -15.35
N ALA A 158 -14.04 -16.01 -16.39
CA ALA A 158 -12.95 -15.39 -17.16
C ALA A 158 -12.16 -14.39 -16.31
N ILE A 159 -12.85 -13.51 -15.59
CA ILE A 159 -12.24 -12.52 -14.70
C ILE A 159 -11.43 -13.22 -13.60
N MET A 160 -11.99 -14.22 -12.92
CA MET A 160 -11.31 -14.96 -11.86
C MET A 160 -10.07 -15.71 -12.37
N SER A 161 -10.11 -16.27 -13.58
CA SER A 161 -8.95 -16.94 -14.16
C SER A 161 -7.78 -15.99 -14.43
N VAL A 162 -8.07 -14.77 -14.90
CA VAL A 162 -7.07 -13.72 -15.09
C VAL A 162 -6.49 -13.28 -13.76
N PHE A 163 -7.34 -13.02 -12.77
CA PHE A 163 -6.87 -12.53 -11.47
C PHE A 163 -6.08 -13.57 -10.70
N ALA A 164 -6.38 -14.86 -10.81
CA ALA A 164 -5.55 -15.91 -10.21
C ALA A 164 -4.11 -15.89 -10.77
N LYS A 165 -3.95 -15.68 -12.08
CA LYS A 165 -2.64 -15.54 -12.72
C LYS A 165 -1.93 -14.25 -12.29
N VAL A 166 -2.65 -13.13 -12.26
CA VAL A 166 -2.11 -11.83 -11.78
C VAL A 166 -1.68 -11.94 -10.31
N PHE A 167 -2.45 -12.61 -9.48
CA PHE A 167 -2.13 -12.89 -8.09
C PHE A 167 -0.78 -13.61 -7.95
N LEU A 168 -0.57 -14.66 -8.75
CA LEU A 168 0.70 -15.40 -8.74
C LEU A 168 1.87 -14.51 -9.14
N VAL A 169 1.70 -13.67 -10.17
CA VAL A 169 2.73 -12.71 -10.60
C VAL A 169 3.05 -11.71 -9.48
N ILE A 170 2.03 -11.21 -8.76
CA ILE A 170 2.21 -10.29 -7.64
C ILE A 170 3.01 -10.94 -6.51
N ILE A 171 2.70 -12.18 -6.13
CA ILE A 171 3.47 -12.90 -5.10
C ILE A 171 4.93 -13.10 -5.52
N CYS A 172 5.17 -13.47 -6.78
CA CYS A 172 6.53 -13.56 -7.30
C CYS A 172 7.25 -12.20 -7.23
N LEU A 173 6.58 -11.12 -7.60
CA LEU A 173 7.14 -9.75 -7.53
C LEU A 173 7.43 -9.33 -6.08
N HIS A 174 6.59 -9.69 -5.10
CA HIS A 174 6.88 -9.45 -3.69
C HIS A 174 8.18 -10.15 -3.25
N ILE A 175 8.40 -11.38 -3.69
CA ILE A 175 9.64 -12.10 -3.39
C ILE A 175 10.83 -11.42 -4.07
N VAL A 176 10.70 -11.07 -5.35
CA VAL A 176 11.76 -10.41 -6.11
C VAL A 176 12.17 -9.08 -5.49
N ILE A 177 11.20 -8.22 -5.15
CA ILE A 177 11.52 -6.91 -4.54
C ILE A 177 12.21 -7.07 -3.18
N LEU A 178 11.79 -8.02 -2.35
CA LEU A 178 12.45 -8.33 -1.09
C LEU A 178 13.89 -8.81 -1.31
N VAL A 179 14.13 -9.69 -2.26
CA VAL A 179 15.50 -10.14 -2.61
C VAL A 179 16.35 -8.95 -3.08
N VAL A 180 15.81 -8.07 -3.91
CA VAL A 180 16.51 -6.85 -4.36
C VAL A 180 16.83 -5.93 -3.19
N GLN A 181 15.86 -5.61 -2.35
CA GLN A 181 16.04 -4.74 -1.19
C GLN A 181 17.09 -5.28 -0.22
N TYR A 182 17.04 -6.58 0.10
CA TYR A 182 18.01 -7.20 1.01
C TYR A 182 19.39 -7.40 0.39
N THR A 183 19.46 -7.59 -0.93
CA THR A 183 20.75 -7.62 -1.64
C THR A 183 21.42 -6.26 -1.56
N LEU A 184 20.70 -5.18 -1.84
CA LEU A 184 21.21 -3.81 -1.74
C LEU A 184 21.62 -3.49 -0.28
N ALA A 185 20.75 -3.76 0.68
CA ALA A 185 21.00 -3.48 2.08
C ALA A 185 22.17 -4.31 2.65
N GLY A 186 22.22 -5.60 2.35
CA GLY A 186 23.28 -6.49 2.80
C GLY A 186 24.63 -6.16 2.17
N SER A 187 24.67 -5.87 0.87
CA SER A 187 25.89 -5.45 0.17
C SER A 187 26.44 -4.13 0.73
N ALA A 188 25.55 -3.15 0.98
CA ALA A 188 25.96 -1.86 1.53
C ALA A 188 26.47 -1.96 2.97
N ALA A 189 25.84 -2.80 3.81
CA ALA A 189 26.15 -2.93 5.23
C ALA A 189 27.17 -4.05 5.56
N GLY A 190 27.61 -4.85 4.56
CA GLY A 190 28.54 -5.96 4.75
C GLY A 190 27.91 -7.20 5.39
N GLY A 191 26.59 -7.36 5.29
CA GLY A 191 25.84 -8.51 5.79
C GLY A 191 25.44 -9.49 4.68
N ASN A 192 25.15 -10.76 5.06
CA ASN A 192 24.62 -11.74 4.13
C ASN A 192 23.14 -11.47 3.84
N PRO A 193 22.74 -11.14 2.59
CA PRO A 193 21.36 -10.78 2.24
C PRO A 193 20.31 -11.83 2.63
N ILE A 194 20.63 -13.12 2.39
CA ILE A 194 19.71 -14.23 2.68
C ILE A 194 19.52 -14.39 4.19
N LYS A 195 20.59 -14.25 4.97
CA LYS A 195 20.52 -14.34 6.44
C LYS A 195 19.70 -13.19 7.03
N LEU A 196 19.91 -11.98 6.50
CA LEU A 196 19.16 -10.79 6.91
C LEU A 196 17.67 -10.90 6.58
N LEU A 197 17.35 -11.37 5.36
CA LEU A 197 15.95 -11.62 4.95
C LEU A 197 15.29 -12.70 5.82
N LYS A 198 15.97 -13.83 6.06
CA LYS A 198 15.47 -14.88 6.95
C LYS A 198 15.24 -14.39 8.38
N GLY A 199 16.04 -13.43 8.86
CA GLY A 199 15.87 -12.81 10.18
C GLY A 199 14.54 -12.04 10.32
N MET A 200 13.92 -11.64 9.21
CA MET A 200 12.62 -10.95 9.20
C MET A 200 11.42 -11.89 9.06
N LEU A 201 11.63 -13.20 8.95
CA LEU A 201 10.53 -14.16 8.80
C LEU A 201 9.46 -14.06 9.90
N PRO A 202 9.80 -13.83 11.19
CA PRO A 202 8.78 -13.62 12.22
C PRO A 202 7.88 -12.40 11.93
N ALA A 203 8.45 -11.29 11.46
CA ALA A 203 7.68 -10.11 11.08
C ALA A 203 6.79 -10.38 9.86
N TYR A 204 7.33 -11.06 8.84
CA TYR A 204 6.59 -11.47 7.66
C TYR A 204 5.35 -12.31 8.02
N MET A 205 5.52 -13.35 8.85
CA MET A 205 4.42 -14.24 9.26
C MET A 205 3.38 -13.52 10.12
N THR A 206 3.82 -12.63 11.01
CA THR A 206 2.92 -11.81 11.83
C THR A 206 2.09 -10.88 10.96
N ALA A 207 2.70 -10.26 9.96
CA ALA A 207 2.02 -9.34 9.04
C ALA A 207 0.98 -10.06 8.16
N ILE A 208 1.22 -11.29 7.73
CA ILE A 208 0.21 -12.11 7.05
C ILE A 208 -1.05 -12.26 7.92
N GLY A 209 -0.88 -12.49 9.21
CA GLY A 209 -2.01 -12.69 10.13
C GLY A 209 -2.72 -11.40 10.51
N THR A 210 -1.98 -10.30 10.69
CA THR A 210 -2.54 -9.02 11.16
C THR A 210 -3.07 -8.14 10.04
N GLN A 211 -2.53 -8.27 8.83
CA GLN A 211 -2.78 -7.35 7.70
C GLN A 211 -2.55 -5.88 8.06
N SER A 212 -1.72 -5.61 9.07
CA SER A 212 -1.48 -4.27 9.60
C SER A 212 0.01 -4.07 9.89
N SER A 213 0.65 -3.16 9.16
CA SER A 213 2.03 -2.77 9.42
C SER A 213 2.18 -2.19 10.83
N ALA A 214 1.23 -1.37 11.27
CA ALA A 214 1.25 -0.77 12.60
C ALA A 214 1.17 -1.82 13.73
N ALA A 215 0.27 -2.80 13.62
CA ALA A 215 0.16 -3.88 14.60
C ALA A 215 1.40 -4.79 14.62
N THR A 216 2.18 -4.82 13.53
CA THR A 216 3.36 -5.66 13.40
C THR A 216 4.65 -4.97 13.90
N ILE A 217 4.63 -3.65 14.18
CA ILE A 217 5.79 -2.88 14.62
C ILE A 217 6.63 -3.59 15.70
N PRO A 218 6.06 -4.12 16.80
CA PRO A 218 6.88 -4.73 17.85
C PRO A 218 7.73 -5.90 17.35
N VAL A 219 7.16 -6.76 16.48
CA VAL A 219 7.86 -7.93 15.93
C VAL A 219 8.88 -7.51 14.87
N THR A 220 8.54 -6.51 14.05
CA THR A 220 9.45 -5.93 13.05
C THR A 220 10.66 -5.30 13.72
N LEU A 221 10.46 -4.55 14.80
CA LEU A 221 11.51 -3.98 15.62
C LEU A 221 12.45 -5.04 16.18
N ALA A 222 11.89 -6.07 16.83
CA ALA A 222 12.68 -7.15 17.41
C ALA A 222 13.52 -7.88 16.35
N SER A 223 12.91 -8.18 15.19
CA SER A 223 13.58 -8.83 14.05
C SER A 223 14.70 -7.95 13.48
N THR A 224 14.45 -6.65 13.33
CA THR A 224 15.42 -5.69 12.80
C THR A 224 16.61 -5.50 13.74
N LYS A 225 16.38 -5.40 15.05
CA LYS A 225 17.44 -5.34 16.06
C LYS A 225 18.25 -6.64 16.09
N LYS A 226 17.60 -7.82 15.97
CA LYS A 226 18.27 -9.11 15.86
C LYS A 226 19.17 -9.20 14.62
N ASN A 227 18.81 -8.55 13.54
CA ASN A 227 19.64 -8.42 12.34
C ASN A 227 20.85 -7.48 12.52
N GLY A 228 21.00 -6.84 13.68
CA GLY A 228 22.17 -6.05 14.04
C GLY A 228 22.04 -4.56 13.80
N VAL A 229 20.87 -4.05 13.51
CA VAL A 229 20.59 -2.62 13.42
C VAL A 229 20.63 -1.99 14.81
N ALA A 230 21.34 -0.87 14.96
CA ALA A 230 21.43 -0.14 16.22
C ALA A 230 20.03 0.22 16.76
N ALA A 231 19.80 0.02 18.07
CA ALA A 231 18.49 0.18 18.68
C ALA A 231 17.84 1.53 18.36
N GLY A 232 18.56 2.64 18.52
CA GLY A 232 18.03 3.98 18.25
C GLY A 232 17.63 4.20 16.78
N ILE A 233 18.34 3.56 15.83
CA ILE A 233 17.95 3.59 14.40
C ILE A 233 16.70 2.76 14.16
N ALA A 234 16.64 1.53 14.69
CA ALA A 234 15.48 0.66 14.53
C ALA A 234 14.22 1.30 15.15
N ASP A 235 14.33 1.84 16.37
CA ASP A 235 13.22 2.49 17.09
C ASP A 235 12.70 3.73 16.38
N PHE A 236 13.50 4.38 15.55
CA PHE A 236 13.08 5.50 14.70
C PHE A 236 12.54 5.04 13.35
N VAL A 237 13.30 4.19 12.62
CA VAL A 237 13.01 3.85 11.23
C VAL A 237 11.78 2.94 11.09
N ILE A 238 11.65 1.92 11.96
CA ILE A 238 10.58 0.92 11.81
C ILE A 238 9.18 1.52 12.02
N PRO A 239 8.90 2.30 13.09
CA PRO A 239 7.58 2.95 13.21
C PRO A 239 7.29 3.94 12.09
N LEU A 240 8.29 4.66 11.60
CA LEU A 240 8.16 5.58 10.49
C LEU A 240 7.84 4.83 9.19
N CYS A 241 8.64 3.81 8.82
CA CYS A 241 8.46 3.03 7.60
C CYS A 241 7.14 2.26 7.58
N ALA A 242 6.62 1.82 8.74
CA ALA A 242 5.31 1.17 8.82
C ALA A 242 4.16 2.03 8.26
N THR A 243 4.37 3.34 8.11
CA THR A 243 3.39 4.27 7.53
C THR A 243 3.81 4.83 6.17
N ILE A 244 5.11 4.91 5.86
CA ILE A 244 5.58 5.59 4.64
C ILE A 244 6.16 4.66 3.58
N HIS A 245 6.44 3.39 3.90
CA HIS A 245 7.07 2.43 2.98
C HIS A 245 6.13 1.27 2.65
N LEU A 246 5.42 1.36 1.53
CA LEU A 246 4.42 0.39 1.11
C LEU A 246 4.78 -0.23 -0.26
N SER A 247 5.99 -0.78 -0.39
CA SER A 247 6.48 -1.35 -1.66
C SER A 247 5.64 -2.54 -2.15
N GLY A 248 5.20 -3.43 -1.26
CA GLY A 248 4.34 -4.56 -1.58
C GLY A 248 2.94 -4.11 -2.02
N SER A 249 2.33 -3.19 -1.27
CA SER A 249 1.03 -2.60 -1.63
C SER A 249 1.08 -1.89 -2.98
N THR A 250 2.18 -1.20 -3.28
CA THR A 250 2.37 -0.53 -4.58
C THR A 250 2.49 -1.52 -5.73
N ILE A 251 3.19 -2.65 -5.55
CA ILE A 251 3.21 -3.75 -6.51
C ILE A 251 1.80 -4.26 -6.77
N THR A 252 1.05 -4.56 -5.71
CA THR A 252 -0.33 -5.07 -5.82
C THR A 252 -1.23 -4.07 -6.55
N LEU A 253 -1.22 -2.80 -6.13
CA LEU A 253 -2.06 -1.75 -6.74
C LEU A 253 -1.71 -1.53 -8.21
N THR A 254 -0.43 -1.43 -8.56
CA THR A 254 0.02 -1.24 -9.94
C THR A 254 -0.38 -2.43 -10.81
N SER A 255 -0.16 -3.65 -10.35
CA SER A 255 -0.49 -4.87 -11.10
C SER A 255 -1.99 -5.03 -11.31
N CYS A 256 -2.79 -4.82 -10.28
CA CYS A 256 -4.25 -4.87 -10.37
C CYS A 256 -4.80 -3.75 -11.27
N THR A 257 -4.24 -2.53 -11.20
CA THR A 257 -4.62 -1.42 -12.08
C THR A 257 -4.41 -1.79 -13.55
N MET A 258 -3.23 -2.33 -13.88
CA MET A 258 -2.92 -2.76 -15.24
C MET A 258 -3.86 -3.89 -15.71
N ALA A 259 -4.15 -4.87 -14.85
CA ALA A 259 -5.07 -5.96 -15.17
C ALA A 259 -6.50 -5.44 -15.42
N VAL A 260 -7.01 -4.55 -14.57
CA VAL A 260 -8.34 -3.94 -14.75
C VAL A 260 -8.39 -3.10 -16.02
N MET A 261 -7.34 -2.34 -16.33
CA MET A 261 -7.27 -1.57 -17.59
C MET A 261 -7.34 -2.48 -18.81
N LEU A 262 -6.56 -3.56 -18.86
CA LEU A 262 -6.55 -4.51 -19.98
C LEU A 262 -7.89 -5.23 -20.14
N LEU A 263 -8.52 -5.65 -19.05
CA LEU A 263 -9.84 -6.27 -19.07
C LEU A 263 -10.92 -5.33 -19.63
N ASN A 264 -10.71 -4.03 -19.52
CA ASN A 264 -11.60 -3.01 -20.09
C ASN A 264 -11.12 -2.50 -21.46
N GLY A 265 -10.22 -3.21 -22.13
CA GLY A 265 -9.71 -2.84 -23.46
C GLY A 265 -8.93 -1.52 -23.50
N ARG A 266 -8.43 -1.04 -22.36
CA ARG A 266 -7.69 0.23 -22.26
C ARG A 266 -6.20 0.01 -22.48
N PRO A 267 -5.54 0.82 -23.32
CA PRO A 267 -4.12 0.71 -23.55
C PRO A 267 -3.33 1.07 -22.27
N ILE A 268 -2.22 0.37 -22.07
CA ILE A 268 -1.29 0.65 -20.98
C ILE A 268 -0.09 1.40 -21.57
N GLU A 269 -0.01 2.69 -21.27
CA GLU A 269 1.09 3.56 -21.68
C GLU A 269 2.02 3.84 -20.50
N PHE A 270 3.34 3.78 -20.73
CA PHE A 270 4.32 4.00 -19.67
C PHE A 270 4.20 5.39 -19.03
N SER A 271 3.99 6.43 -19.85
CA SER A 271 3.90 7.81 -19.36
C SER A 271 2.78 7.99 -18.32
N ASN A 272 1.58 7.44 -18.60
CA ASN A 272 0.44 7.51 -17.71
C ASN A 272 0.66 6.68 -16.45
N MET A 273 1.18 5.46 -16.61
CA MET A 273 1.45 4.55 -15.49
C MET A 273 2.60 5.06 -14.62
N PHE A 274 3.64 5.67 -15.20
CA PHE A 274 4.74 6.24 -14.42
C PHE A 274 4.28 7.41 -13.56
N GLY A 275 3.47 8.32 -14.14
CA GLY A 275 2.84 9.39 -13.36
C GLY A 275 1.98 8.87 -12.21
N PHE A 276 1.19 7.83 -12.48
CA PHE A 276 0.40 7.15 -11.45
C PHE A 276 1.28 6.53 -10.36
N ILE A 277 2.37 5.83 -10.71
CA ILE A 277 3.31 5.22 -9.75
C ILE A 277 3.97 6.28 -8.86
N LEU A 278 4.39 7.41 -9.43
CA LEU A 278 4.96 8.50 -8.66
C LEU A 278 3.94 9.06 -7.64
N MET A 279 2.71 9.31 -8.10
CA MET A 279 1.65 9.81 -7.22
C MET A 279 1.21 8.75 -6.20
N LEU A 280 1.20 7.47 -6.61
CA LEU A 280 0.93 6.36 -5.69
C LEU A 280 1.98 6.32 -4.57
N GLY A 281 3.27 6.49 -4.90
CA GLY A 281 4.34 6.60 -3.89
C GLY A 281 4.09 7.71 -2.88
N VAL A 282 3.64 8.89 -3.33
CA VAL A 282 3.27 10.00 -2.45
C VAL A 282 2.04 9.65 -1.60
N THR A 283 1.01 9.06 -2.21
CA THR A 283 -0.21 8.67 -1.52
C THR A 283 0.05 7.59 -0.46
N MET A 284 0.98 6.69 -0.72
CA MET A 284 1.37 5.63 0.22
C MET A 284 2.07 6.18 1.46
N VAL A 285 2.76 7.33 1.39
CA VAL A 285 3.32 8.01 2.59
C VAL A 285 2.23 8.39 3.59
N ALA A 286 0.99 8.57 3.12
CA ALA A 286 -0.15 8.96 3.94
C ALA A 286 -1.18 7.83 4.13
N ALA A 287 -0.89 6.62 3.64
CA ALA A 287 -1.81 5.51 3.77
C ALA A 287 -1.80 4.96 5.21
N PRO A 288 -2.97 4.72 5.82
CA PRO A 288 -3.01 4.15 7.15
C PRO A 288 -2.50 2.70 7.16
N GLY A 289 -1.71 2.34 8.18
CA GLY A 289 -1.15 1.00 8.37
C GLY A 289 -2.18 -0.04 8.88
N VAL A 290 -3.41 0.01 8.40
CA VAL A 290 -4.53 -0.88 8.76
C VAL A 290 -4.98 -1.70 7.54
N PRO A 291 -5.69 -2.82 7.73
CA PRO A 291 -6.19 -3.62 6.62
C PRO A 291 -6.96 -2.79 5.58
N GLY A 292 -6.62 -2.94 4.31
CA GLY A 292 -7.23 -2.18 3.21
C GLY A 292 -6.82 -0.70 3.11
N GLY A 293 -6.00 -0.19 4.02
CA GLY A 293 -5.66 1.24 4.09
C GLY A 293 -5.04 1.78 2.80
N ALA A 294 -4.14 1.03 2.19
CA ALA A 294 -3.45 1.47 0.97
C ALA A 294 -4.39 1.59 -0.24
N VAL A 295 -5.31 0.64 -0.46
CA VAL A 295 -6.27 0.76 -1.57
C VAL A 295 -7.25 1.89 -1.32
N MET A 296 -7.69 2.10 -0.08
CA MET A 296 -8.57 3.22 0.25
C MET A 296 -7.90 4.56 -0.03
N ALA A 297 -6.63 4.72 0.33
CA ALA A 297 -5.86 5.93 0.01
C ALA A 297 -5.68 6.11 -1.51
N ALA A 298 -5.54 5.01 -2.28
CA ALA A 298 -5.33 5.04 -3.72
C ALA A 298 -6.59 5.34 -4.56
N LEU A 299 -7.81 5.18 -4.00
CA LEU A 299 -9.06 5.34 -4.77
C LEU A 299 -9.15 6.67 -5.50
N GLY A 300 -8.70 7.75 -4.86
CA GLY A 300 -8.72 9.06 -5.45
C GLY A 300 -7.85 9.20 -6.70
N ILE A 301 -6.65 8.65 -6.68
CA ILE A 301 -5.76 8.69 -7.85
C ILE A 301 -6.16 7.68 -8.93
N LEU A 302 -6.75 6.55 -8.55
CA LEU A 302 -7.37 5.61 -9.50
C LEU A 302 -8.49 6.29 -10.28
N GLN A 303 -9.32 7.08 -9.62
CA GLN A 303 -10.39 7.83 -10.26
C GLN A 303 -9.85 8.98 -11.13
N SER A 304 -9.00 9.83 -10.56
CA SER A 304 -8.58 11.08 -11.21
C SER A 304 -7.54 10.89 -12.30
N MET A 305 -6.60 9.96 -12.14
CA MET A 305 -5.51 9.74 -13.09
C MET A 305 -5.80 8.58 -14.03
N MET A 306 -6.39 7.49 -13.51
CA MET A 306 -6.68 6.30 -14.30
C MET A 306 -8.12 6.26 -14.82
N GLY A 307 -8.97 7.20 -14.43
CA GLY A 307 -10.36 7.30 -14.89
C GLY A 307 -11.21 6.07 -14.52
N PHE A 308 -10.92 5.45 -13.37
CA PHE A 308 -11.66 4.28 -12.93
C PHE A 308 -13.06 4.64 -12.48
N THR A 309 -14.05 3.88 -13.00
CA THR A 309 -15.44 3.97 -12.57
C THR A 309 -15.59 3.44 -11.13
N ALA A 310 -16.74 3.68 -10.52
CA ALA A 310 -17.03 3.19 -9.18
C ALA A 310 -17.01 1.65 -9.11
N ASP A 311 -17.47 0.96 -10.15
CA ASP A 311 -17.45 -0.50 -10.22
C ASP A 311 -16.02 -1.04 -10.37
N GLN A 312 -15.18 -0.37 -11.16
CA GLN A 312 -13.76 -0.69 -11.29
C GLN A 312 -13.01 -0.45 -9.98
N GLN A 313 -13.32 0.63 -9.25
CA GLN A 313 -12.77 0.89 -7.91
C GLN A 313 -13.18 -0.20 -6.90
N ALA A 314 -14.44 -0.62 -6.92
CA ALA A 314 -14.90 -1.69 -6.04
C ALA A 314 -14.22 -3.03 -6.36
N LEU A 315 -14.00 -3.32 -7.65
CA LEU A 315 -13.20 -4.48 -8.06
C LEU A 315 -11.75 -4.36 -7.56
N MET A 316 -11.12 -3.19 -7.68
CA MET A 316 -9.78 -2.93 -7.14
C MET A 316 -9.71 -3.18 -5.63
N ILE A 317 -10.71 -2.73 -4.86
CA ILE A 317 -10.78 -2.98 -3.42
C ILE A 317 -10.85 -4.49 -3.14
N ALA A 318 -11.71 -5.21 -3.85
CA ALA A 318 -11.85 -6.66 -3.67
C ALA A 318 -10.55 -7.41 -3.95
N LEU A 319 -9.89 -7.08 -5.07
CA LEU A 319 -8.62 -7.69 -5.47
C LEU A 319 -7.49 -7.37 -4.51
N TYR A 320 -7.41 -6.13 -4.07
CA TYR A 320 -6.41 -5.70 -3.12
C TYR A 320 -6.57 -6.41 -1.78
N LEU A 321 -7.79 -6.43 -1.21
CA LEU A 321 -8.06 -7.08 0.08
C LEU A 321 -7.77 -8.58 0.07
N ALA A 322 -7.98 -9.26 -1.06
CA ALA A 322 -7.61 -10.67 -1.21
C ALA A 322 -6.10 -10.92 -1.09
N GLN A 323 -5.27 -9.89 -1.28
CA GLN A 323 -3.82 -9.97 -1.32
C GLN A 323 -3.12 -9.12 -0.24
N ASP A 324 -3.88 -8.36 0.53
CA ASP A 324 -3.36 -7.38 1.50
C ASP A 324 -2.43 -8.02 2.54
N SER A 325 -2.71 -9.25 2.96
CA SER A 325 -1.84 -10.06 3.83
C SER A 325 -0.40 -10.14 3.29
N PHE A 326 -0.24 -10.45 2.00
CA PHE A 326 1.07 -10.63 1.37
C PHE A 326 1.73 -9.28 1.07
N GLY A 327 0.94 -8.29 0.65
CA GLY A 327 1.41 -6.92 0.45
C GLY A 327 1.96 -6.32 1.75
N THR A 328 1.22 -6.46 2.85
CA THR A 328 1.63 -6.01 4.18
C THR A 328 2.88 -6.74 4.66
N ALA A 329 2.95 -8.06 4.46
CA ALA A 329 4.14 -8.85 4.82
C ALA A 329 5.38 -8.40 4.03
N CYS A 330 5.22 -8.06 2.74
CA CYS A 330 6.28 -7.47 1.92
C CYS A 330 6.70 -6.09 2.46
N ASN A 331 5.74 -5.22 2.81
CA ASN A 331 6.01 -3.89 3.36
C ASN A 331 6.89 -3.97 4.62
N VAL A 332 6.41 -4.65 5.66
CA VAL A 332 7.12 -4.72 6.96
C VAL A 332 8.47 -5.41 6.87
N THR A 333 8.60 -6.38 5.97
CA THR A 333 9.88 -7.03 5.72
C THR A 333 10.84 -6.07 5.03
N GLY A 334 10.38 -5.32 4.05
CA GLY A 334 11.15 -4.27 3.38
C GLY A 334 11.59 -3.14 4.32
N ASP A 335 10.79 -2.81 5.36
CA ASP A 335 11.16 -1.82 6.38
C ASP A 335 12.48 -2.20 7.08
N GLY A 336 12.70 -3.49 7.32
CA GLY A 336 13.96 -4.00 7.85
C GLY A 336 15.15 -3.71 6.92
N ALA A 337 14.98 -3.82 5.61
CA ALA A 337 16.04 -3.49 4.65
C ALA A 337 16.31 -1.97 4.63
N ILE A 338 15.27 -1.13 4.69
CA ILE A 338 15.43 0.33 4.84
C ILE A 338 16.20 0.66 6.12
N ALA A 339 15.85 0.04 7.25
CA ALA A 339 16.53 0.26 8.53
C ALA A 339 18.01 -0.12 8.45
N ILE A 340 18.39 -1.20 7.77
CA ILE A 340 19.79 -1.60 7.54
C ILE A 340 20.54 -0.53 6.72
N LEU A 341 19.93 -0.02 5.64
CA LEU A 341 20.53 1.04 4.81
C LEU A 341 20.72 2.33 5.61
N VAL A 342 19.71 2.76 6.35
CA VAL A 342 19.77 3.96 7.19
C VAL A 342 20.81 3.81 8.29
N ASN A 343 20.90 2.63 8.92
CA ASN A 343 21.93 2.31 9.92
C ASN A 343 23.34 2.48 9.35
N LYS A 344 23.57 2.00 8.12
CA LYS A 344 24.87 2.17 7.43
C LYS A 344 25.16 3.64 7.12
N ILE A 345 24.17 4.39 6.64
CA ILE A 345 24.32 5.84 6.34
C ILE A 345 24.59 6.64 7.61
N ALA A 346 24.03 6.22 8.76
CA ALA A 346 24.32 6.80 10.06
C ALA A 346 25.70 6.45 10.61
N GLY A 347 26.51 5.68 9.86
CA GLY A 347 27.88 5.30 10.24
C GLY A 347 27.98 4.08 11.17
N ASN A 348 26.86 3.41 11.46
CA ASN A 348 26.85 2.23 12.32
C ASN A 348 27.20 0.95 11.54
N LYS A 349 27.83 -0.01 12.24
CA LYS A 349 28.02 -1.38 11.74
C LYS A 349 26.83 -2.25 12.20
N LEU A 350 26.58 -3.32 11.46
CA LEU A 350 25.65 -4.35 11.92
C LEU A 350 26.30 -5.15 13.04
N VAL A 351 25.70 -5.13 14.22
CA VAL A 351 26.12 -5.89 15.38
C VAL A 351 24.94 -6.79 15.81
N PRO A 352 24.87 -8.03 15.30
CA PRO A 352 23.81 -8.95 15.67
C PRO A 352 23.82 -9.19 17.18
N LEU A 353 22.66 -9.12 17.81
CA LEU A 353 22.51 -9.52 19.22
C LEU A 353 22.91 -10.99 19.30
N LYS A 354 23.91 -11.30 20.14
CA LYS A 354 24.21 -12.68 20.53
C LYS A 354 22.93 -13.27 21.12
N GLU A 355 22.58 -14.49 20.72
CA GLU A 355 21.55 -15.25 21.43
C GLU A 355 21.95 -15.29 22.88
N VAL A 356 21.15 -14.67 23.75
CA VAL A 356 21.29 -14.86 25.20
C VAL A 356 20.86 -16.31 25.41
N SER A 357 21.84 -17.19 25.54
CA SER A 357 21.58 -18.51 26.09
C SER A 357 21.03 -18.24 27.51
N PHE A 358 19.74 -18.51 27.69
CA PHE A 358 19.22 -18.72 29.04
C PHE A 358 19.89 -20.00 29.53
N GLU A 359 21.09 -19.87 30.11
CA GLU A 359 21.58 -20.87 31.01
C GLU A 359 20.57 -20.90 32.16
N THR A 360 19.75 -21.93 32.16
CA THR A 360 19.01 -22.36 33.33
C THR A 360 20.06 -22.57 34.42
N GLU A 361 20.21 -21.61 35.32
CA GLU A 361 20.76 -21.87 36.63
C GLU A 361 19.80 -22.86 37.30
N GLY A 362 20.06 -24.12 37.05
CA GLY A 362 19.49 -25.23 37.72
C GLY A 362 20.42 -25.62 38.89
N GLU A 363 19.86 -25.58 40.07
CA GLU A 363 20.20 -26.41 41.24
C GLU A 363 21.61 -26.31 41.82
N ALA A 364 21.73 -25.59 42.92
CA ALA A 364 22.47 -26.02 44.10
C ALA A 364 21.72 -25.55 45.37
#